data_e85875618b5639f3cd5992514e37a205
#
_entry.id   e85875618b5639f3cd5992514e37a205
#
_cell.length_a   1.000
_cell.length_b   1.000
_cell.length_c   1.000
_cell.angle_alpha   90.00
_cell.angle_beta   90.00
_cell.angle_gamma   90.00
#
_symmetry.space_group_name_H-M   'P 1'
#
loop_
_entity.id
_entity.type
_entity.pdbx_description
1 polymer ?
#
loop_
_entity_poly.entity_id
_entity_poly.type
_entity_poly.pdbx_seq_one_letter_code
_entity_poly.pdbx_strand_id
1 'polypeptide(L)'
;EYIQATSRVGRDHERPGLVVTILNVHKPRDRSHYERFAAYHQSFYRAVEATSVTPFSPRALDRGLAGTLVALARQGHGPMTPPVGAHQVLTERGRLDFVVDALADRAAAHAEMPTDEADRLRQRLRERSLDLFDEWSRIAMELSEVGGRLQYQIEAGGAQRLLYEFLNPELKQKPPRFRKFRANRSMRDVEPSVNLWLKTLEGAEIEEELEQ
;
A
#
# COMPACT_ATOMS: atom_id res chain seq x y z
N GLU A 1 -15.96 -3.19 9.66
CA GLU A 1 -16.33 -4.53 9.10
C GLU A 1 -17.83 -4.80 9.17
N TYR A 2 -18.49 -4.65 10.34
CA TYR A 2 -19.92 -4.92 10.49
C TYR A 2 -20.79 -4.11 9.51
N ILE A 3 -20.58 -2.79 9.41
CA ILE A 3 -21.28 -1.92 8.47
C ILE A 3 -21.11 -2.38 7.02
N GLN A 4 -19.89 -2.72 6.62
CA GLN A 4 -19.60 -3.17 5.26
C GLN A 4 -20.28 -4.50 4.91
N ALA A 5 -20.39 -5.40 5.89
CA ALA A 5 -21.05 -6.67 5.70
C ALA A 5 -22.58 -6.49 5.61
N THR A 6 -23.16 -5.78 6.57
CA THR A 6 -24.63 -5.61 6.69
C THR A 6 -25.21 -4.73 5.59
N SER A 7 -24.49 -3.69 5.12
CA SER A 7 -24.95 -2.79 4.05
C SER A 7 -25.12 -3.46 2.68
N ARG A 8 -24.67 -4.70 2.54
CA ARG A 8 -24.82 -5.48 1.30
C ARG A 8 -26.06 -6.38 1.29
N VAL A 9 -26.73 -6.51 2.40
CA VAL A 9 -27.93 -7.35 2.56
C VAL A 9 -29.16 -6.50 2.28
N GLY A 10 -30.17 -7.07 1.60
CA GLY A 10 -31.44 -6.38 1.33
C GLY A 10 -31.34 -5.18 0.40
N ARG A 11 -30.49 -5.23 -0.62
CA ARG A 11 -30.39 -4.15 -1.64
C ARG A 11 -31.54 -4.11 -2.63
N ASP A 12 -32.27 -5.21 -2.73
CA ASP A 12 -33.42 -5.33 -3.58
C ASP A 12 -34.64 -4.82 -2.81
N HIS A 13 -35.38 -3.87 -3.38
CA HIS A 13 -36.56 -3.28 -2.75
C HIS A 13 -37.70 -4.31 -2.55
N GLU A 14 -37.73 -5.35 -3.38
CA GLU A 14 -38.75 -6.37 -3.33
C GLU A 14 -38.38 -7.54 -2.39
N ARG A 15 -37.14 -7.63 -1.96
CA ARG A 15 -36.62 -8.75 -1.17
C ARG A 15 -35.93 -8.25 0.11
N PRO A 16 -36.62 -8.29 1.24
CA PRO A 16 -36.01 -7.87 2.50
C PRO A 16 -34.84 -8.78 2.86
N GLY A 17 -33.77 -8.17 3.35
CA GLY A 17 -32.61 -8.88 3.85
C GLY A 17 -32.69 -9.12 5.35
N LEU A 18 -32.16 -10.25 5.81
CA LEU A 18 -32.02 -10.57 7.22
C LEU A 18 -30.54 -10.61 7.60
N VAL A 19 -30.19 -9.91 8.66
CA VAL A 19 -28.86 -9.97 9.28
C VAL A 19 -29.01 -10.55 10.69
N VAL A 20 -28.34 -11.67 10.94
CA VAL A 20 -28.29 -12.30 12.26
C VAL A 20 -26.90 -12.07 12.87
N THR A 21 -26.85 -11.32 13.96
CA THR A 21 -25.61 -11.06 14.69
C THR A 21 -25.46 -12.01 15.85
N ILE A 22 -24.44 -12.87 15.80
CA ILE A 22 -24.13 -13.82 16.87
C ILE A 22 -23.07 -13.17 17.77
N LEU A 23 -23.41 -12.96 19.03
CA LEU A 23 -22.56 -12.35 20.04
C LEU A 23 -22.09 -13.37 21.07
N ASN A 24 -20.85 -13.28 21.50
CA ASN A 24 -20.30 -14.18 22.51
C ASN A 24 -20.51 -13.59 23.90
N VAL A 25 -21.37 -14.22 24.71
CA VAL A 25 -21.71 -13.77 26.06
C VAL A 25 -20.51 -13.68 27.02
N HIS A 26 -19.46 -14.45 26.75
CA HIS A 26 -18.24 -14.46 27.58
C HIS A 26 -17.28 -13.30 27.24
N LYS A 27 -17.52 -12.58 26.15
CA LYS A 27 -16.74 -11.40 25.80
C LYS A 27 -17.42 -10.12 26.28
N PRO A 28 -16.80 -9.33 27.17
CA PRO A 28 -17.42 -8.12 27.71
C PRO A 28 -17.87 -7.14 26.63
N ARG A 29 -17.12 -7.03 25.53
CA ARG A 29 -17.46 -6.17 24.38
C ARG A 29 -18.74 -6.65 23.69
N ASP A 30 -18.86 -7.92 23.41
CA ASP A 30 -20.03 -8.49 22.75
C ASP A 30 -21.28 -8.38 23.63
N ARG A 31 -21.12 -8.58 24.93
CA ARG A 31 -22.18 -8.39 25.91
C ARG A 31 -22.67 -6.94 25.95
N SER A 32 -21.77 -5.97 25.96
CA SER A 32 -22.12 -4.55 25.88
C SER A 32 -22.86 -4.20 24.59
N HIS A 33 -22.46 -4.78 23.46
CA HIS A 33 -23.18 -4.61 22.19
C HIS A 33 -24.56 -5.23 22.20
N TYR A 34 -24.75 -6.38 22.86
CA TYR A 34 -26.07 -6.98 23.03
C TYR A 34 -27.00 -6.10 23.89
N GLU A 35 -26.52 -5.66 25.04
CA GLU A 35 -27.29 -4.84 25.99
C GLU A 35 -27.71 -3.47 25.37
N ARG A 36 -26.93 -2.94 24.46
CA ARG A 36 -27.15 -1.65 23.79
C ARG A 36 -27.49 -1.78 22.31
N PHE A 37 -27.95 -2.94 21.87
CA PHE A 37 -28.13 -3.24 20.45
C PHE A 37 -28.96 -2.20 19.70
N ALA A 38 -30.14 -1.86 20.22
CA ALA A 38 -31.04 -0.89 19.61
C ALA A 38 -30.42 0.53 19.56
N ALA A 39 -29.83 1.00 20.66
CA ALA A 39 -29.19 2.31 20.72
C ALA A 39 -27.96 2.39 19.79
N TYR A 40 -27.20 1.32 19.70
CA TYR A 40 -26.07 1.21 18.79
C TYR A 40 -26.49 1.33 17.32
N HIS A 41 -27.58 0.63 16.94
CA HIS A 41 -28.08 0.68 15.56
C HIS A 41 -28.77 2.01 15.22
N GLN A 42 -29.39 2.68 16.15
CA GLN A 42 -29.97 4.03 15.95
C GLN A 42 -28.88 5.09 15.73
N SER A 43 -27.72 4.90 16.34
CA SER A 43 -26.58 5.84 16.23
C SER A 43 -25.38 5.26 15.47
N PHE A 44 -25.63 4.33 14.59
CA PHE A 44 -24.65 3.45 13.96
C PHE A 44 -23.45 4.19 13.35
N TYR A 45 -23.71 5.28 12.63
CA TYR A 45 -22.64 6.05 12.00
C TYR A 45 -21.86 6.96 12.98
N ARG A 46 -22.41 7.24 14.17
CA ARG A 46 -21.68 7.99 15.23
C ARG A 46 -20.57 7.18 15.88
N ALA A 47 -20.70 5.85 15.85
CA ALA A 47 -19.73 4.92 16.42
C ALA A 47 -18.59 4.54 15.43
N VAL A 48 -18.60 5.10 14.22
CA VAL A 48 -17.49 4.93 13.26
C VAL A 48 -16.39 5.88 13.69
N GLU A 49 -15.30 5.30 14.20
CA GLU A 49 -14.09 6.07 14.49
C GLU A 49 -13.52 6.66 13.20
N ALA A 50 -13.23 7.95 13.23
CA ALA A 50 -12.49 8.58 12.15
C ALA A 50 -11.09 7.97 12.10
N THR A 51 -10.77 7.31 11.00
CA THR A 51 -9.41 6.81 10.79
C THR A 51 -8.50 7.99 10.45
N SER A 52 -7.42 8.13 11.19
CA SER A 52 -6.36 9.09 10.84
C SER A 52 -5.72 8.65 9.52
N VAL A 53 -5.76 9.51 8.51
CA VAL A 53 -5.11 9.27 7.23
C VAL A 53 -3.79 10.04 7.20
N THR A 54 -2.69 9.32 7.28
CA THR A 54 -1.33 9.89 7.22
C THR A 54 -0.60 9.35 5.98
N PRO A 55 -1.01 9.78 4.76
CA PRO A 55 -0.54 9.17 3.50
C PRO A 55 0.95 9.38 3.27
N PHE A 56 1.56 10.38 3.89
CA PHE A 56 2.99 10.70 3.76
C PHE A 56 3.82 10.30 4.99
N SER A 57 3.26 9.51 5.90
CA SER A 57 4.05 8.90 6.96
C SER A 57 5.08 7.92 6.39
N PRO A 58 6.22 7.68 7.06
CA PRO A 58 7.25 6.79 6.55
C PRO A 58 6.72 5.41 6.13
N ARG A 59 5.85 4.80 6.94
CA ARG A 59 5.25 3.49 6.65
C ARG A 59 4.28 3.52 5.47
N ALA A 60 3.49 4.59 5.33
CA ALA A 60 2.60 4.75 4.19
C ALA A 60 3.40 4.91 2.89
N LEU A 61 4.50 5.66 2.93
CA LEU A 61 5.40 5.82 1.80
C LEU A 61 6.10 4.50 1.43
N ASP A 62 6.54 3.72 2.42
CA ASP A 62 7.15 2.40 2.16
C ASP A 62 6.19 1.44 1.46
N ARG A 63 4.89 1.61 1.67
CA ARG A 63 3.84 0.76 1.09
C ARG A 63 3.29 1.29 -0.23
N GLY A 64 3.16 2.60 -0.37
CA GLY A 64 2.41 3.21 -1.47
C GLY A 64 3.24 3.94 -2.51
N LEU A 65 4.40 4.49 -2.13
CA LEU A 65 5.14 5.40 -2.99
C LEU A 65 5.56 4.76 -4.32
N ALA A 66 6.15 3.57 -4.28
CA ALA A 66 6.62 2.90 -5.50
C ALA A 66 5.48 2.59 -6.48
N GLY A 67 4.36 2.04 -5.98
CA GLY A 67 3.18 1.77 -6.79
C GLY A 67 2.59 3.04 -7.40
N THR A 68 2.48 4.11 -6.61
CA THR A 68 1.94 5.40 -7.07
C THR A 68 2.87 6.06 -8.11
N LEU A 69 4.18 6.06 -7.86
CA LEU A 69 5.18 6.59 -8.79
C LEU A 69 5.11 5.88 -10.14
N VAL A 70 5.10 4.54 -10.13
CA VAL A 70 4.99 3.73 -11.36
C VAL A 70 3.67 3.98 -12.07
N ALA A 71 2.55 4.10 -11.33
CA ALA A 71 1.25 4.40 -11.90
C ALA A 71 1.22 5.78 -12.57
N LEU A 72 1.76 6.80 -11.93
CA LEU A 72 1.85 8.15 -12.50
C LEU A 72 2.73 8.19 -13.74
N ALA A 73 3.90 7.56 -13.73
CA ALA A 73 4.77 7.46 -14.89
C ALA A 73 4.06 6.75 -16.06
N ARG A 74 3.38 5.63 -15.76
CA ARG A 74 2.68 4.84 -16.78
C ARG A 74 1.50 5.57 -17.40
N GLN A 75 0.70 6.28 -16.59
CA GLN A 75 -0.50 6.96 -17.06
C GLN A 75 -0.22 8.37 -17.59
N GLY A 76 0.83 9.03 -17.09
CA GLY A 76 1.16 10.41 -17.45
C GLY A 76 2.05 10.55 -18.67
N HIS A 77 2.65 9.46 -19.18
CA HIS A 77 3.55 9.52 -20.32
C HIS A 77 3.28 8.37 -21.30
N GLY A 78 2.85 8.69 -22.51
CA GLY A 78 2.39 7.73 -23.52
C GLY A 78 3.33 6.53 -23.76
N PRO A 79 4.65 6.73 -23.97
CA PRO A 79 5.61 5.63 -24.13
C PRO A 79 5.66 4.65 -22.96
N MET A 80 5.30 5.10 -21.74
CA MET A 80 5.26 4.27 -20.56
C MET A 80 3.97 3.44 -20.42
N THR A 81 2.92 3.75 -21.17
CA THR A 81 1.57 3.14 -21.00
C THR A 81 1.53 1.63 -21.29
N PRO A 82 2.16 1.10 -22.35
CA PRO A 82 2.11 -0.34 -22.66
C PRO A 82 2.70 -1.20 -21.54
N PRO A 83 2.34 -2.48 -21.42
CA PRO A 83 2.93 -3.40 -20.45
C PRO A 83 4.46 -3.42 -20.46
N VAL A 84 5.05 -3.38 -21.65
CA VAL A 84 6.51 -3.31 -21.86
C VAL A 84 7.09 -1.91 -21.62
N GLY A 85 6.26 -0.91 -21.41
CA GLY A 85 6.65 0.47 -21.11
C GLY A 85 7.50 0.60 -19.84
N ALA A 86 7.43 -0.37 -18.93
CA ALA A 86 8.32 -0.39 -17.76
C ALA A 86 9.80 -0.39 -18.15
N HIS A 87 10.16 -0.96 -19.30
CA HIS A 87 11.52 -0.97 -19.82
C HIS A 87 11.93 0.37 -20.44
N GLN A 88 10.96 1.17 -20.89
CA GLN A 88 11.22 2.48 -21.51
C GLN A 88 11.76 3.53 -20.53
N VAL A 89 11.83 3.22 -19.23
CA VAL A 89 12.50 4.10 -18.26
C VAL A 89 13.91 4.45 -18.69
N LEU A 90 14.60 3.57 -19.42
CA LEU A 90 15.97 3.78 -19.91
C LEU A 90 16.08 4.97 -20.90
N THR A 91 15.08 5.16 -21.73
CA THR A 91 15.03 6.21 -22.76
C THR A 91 14.21 7.42 -22.35
N GLU A 92 13.19 7.20 -21.51
CA GLU A 92 12.20 8.22 -21.18
C GLU A 92 12.44 8.88 -19.80
N ARG A 93 13.46 8.44 -19.03
CA ARG A 93 13.69 8.89 -17.65
C ARG A 93 13.65 10.42 -17.51
N GLY A 94 14.32 11.15 -18.41
CA GLY A 94 14.38 12.61 -18.37
C GLY A 94 13.03 13.33 -18.59
N ARG A 95 12.03 12.61 -19.09
CA ARG A 95 10.65 13.13 -19.29
C ARG A 95 9.70 12.78 -18.14
N LEU A 96 10.20 12.09 -17.11
CA LEU A 96 9.39 11.62 -15.98
C LEU A 96 9.53 12.48 -14.72
N ASP A 97 10.26 13.60 -14.79
CA ASP A 97 10.48 14.49 -13.64
C ASP A 97 9.18 15.09 -13.11
N PHE A 98 8.16 15.25 -13.97
CA PHE A 98 6.83 15.68 -13.55
C PHE A 98 6.21 14.78 -12.48
N VAL A 99 6.55 13.48 -12.46
CA VAL A 99 6.07 12.53 -11.44
C VAL A 99 6.66 12.86 -10.09
N VAL A 100 7.95 13.19 -10.06
CA VAL A 100 8.66 13.60 -8.84
C VAL A 100 8.05 14.88 -8.28
N ASP A 101 7.84 15.87 -9.16
CA ASP A 101 7.26 17.16 -8.78
C ASP A 101 5.83 17.01 -8.28
N ALA A 102 4.98 16.27 -9.01
CA ALA A 102 3.60 16.03 -8.60
C ALA A 102 3.47 15.36 -7.23
N LEU A 103 4.31 14.35 -6.94
CA LEU A 103 4.32 13.66 -5.64
C LEU A 103 4.81 14.59 -4.52
N ALA A 104 5.88 15.33 -4.77
CA ALA A 104 6.48 16.24 -3.80
C ALA A 104 5.54 17.41 -3.46
N ASP A 105 4.95 18.03 -4.48
CA ASP A 105 4.02 19.15 -4.31
C ASP A 105 2.71 18.70 -3.65
N ARG A 106 2.20 17.52 -4.01
CA ARG A 106 1.02 16.94 -3.36
C ARG A 106 1.27 16.67 -1.88
N ALA A 107 2.45 16.22 -1.51
CA ALA A 107 2.81 15.97 -0.12
C ALA A 107 2.87 17.28 0.69
N ALA A 108 3.50 18.31 0.14
CA ALA A 108 3.58 19.62 0.79
C ALA A 108 2.21 20.30 0.94
N ALA A 109 1.28 20.05 0.01
CA ALA A 109 -0.07 20.59 0.02
C ALA A 109 -1.11 19.73 0.76
N HIS A 110 -0.70 18.59 1.37
CA HIS A 110 -1.65 17.63 1.94
C HIS A 110 -2.36 18.12 3.21
N ALA A 111 -1.66 18.82 4.07
CA ALA A 111 -2.19 19.31 5.34
C ALA A 111 -1.73 20.74 5.59
N GLU A 112 -2.48 21.45 6.42
CA GLU A 112 -2.03 22.73 6.95
C GLU A 112 -0.85 22.47 7.91
N MET A 113 0.35 22.73 7.44
CA MET A 113 1.58 22.57 8.21
C MET A 113 2.48 23.80 8.04
N PRO A 114 3.39 24.07 8.98
CA PRO A 114 4.39 25.14 8.84
C PRO A 114 5.18 24.97 7.54
N THR A 115 5.56 26.08 6.92
CA THR A 115 6.25 26.10 5.61
C THR A 115 7.53 25.28 5.62
N ASP A 116 8.30 25.35 6.70
CA ASP A 116 9.55 24.59 6.85
C ASP A 116 9.33 23.08 6.93
N GLU A 117 8.22 22.64 7.52
CA GLU A 117 7.84 21.23 7.58
C GLU A 117 7.35 20.75 6.21
N ALA A 118 6.55 21.55 5.51
CA ALA A 118 6.10 21.28 4.15
C ALA A 118 7.29 21.15 3.19
N ASP A 119 8.28 22.03 3.28
CA ASP A 119 9.47 22.00 2.46
C ASP A 119 10.35 20.77 2.76
N ARG A 120 10.51 20.41 4.03
CA ARG A 120 11.21 19.15 4.40
C ARG A 120 10.51 17.93 3.87
N LEU A 121 9.18 17.90 3.91
CA LEU A 121 8.39 16.79 3.37
C LEU A 121 8.52 16.73 1.85
N ARG A 122 8.41 17.88 1.16
CA ARG A 122 8.63 17.99 -0.28
C ARG A 122 10.00 17.44 -0.68
N GLN A 123 11.06 17.88 -0.01
CA GLN A 123 12.40 17.42 -0.29
C GLN A 123 12.57 15.92 -0.06
N ARG A 124 12.05 15.38 1.03
CA ARG A 124 12.07 13.95 1.32
C ARG A 124 11.37 13.12 0.23
N LEU A 125 10.24 13.59 -0.28
CA LEU A 125 9.52 12.90 -1.36
C LEU A 125 10.31 12.95 -2.67
N ARG A 126 10.94 14.08 -2.98
CA ARG A 126 11.81 14.21 -4.17
C ARG A 126 12.95 13.19 -4.11
N GLU A 127 13.70 13.16 -3.03
CA GLU A 127 14.83 12.25 -2.83
C GLU A 127 14.41 10.77 -2.96
N ARG A 128 13.32 10.38 -2.28
CA ARG A 128 12.81 9.02 -2.35
C ARG A 128 12.29 8.64 -3.75
N SER A 129 11.67 9.58 -4.44
CA SER A 129 11.16 9.35 -5.80
C SER A 129 12.30 9.23 -6.81
N LEU A 130 13.33 10.04 -6.68
CA LEU A 130 14.54 9.93 -7.50
C LEU A 130 15.27 8.60 -7.26
N ASP A 131 15.46 8.19 -6.00
CA ASP A 131 16.05 6.89 -5.66
C ASP A 131 15.25 5.72 -6.27
N LEU A 132 13.93 5.78 -6.28
CA LEU A 132 13.09 4.77 -6.94
C LEU A 132 13.31 4.76 -8.46
N PHE A 133 13.39 5.91 -9.11
CA PHE A 133 13.67 5.96 -10.56
C PHE A 133 15.07 5.44 -10.90
N ASP A 134 16.06 5.74 -10.08
CA ASP A 134 17.42 5.24 -10.25
C ASP A 134 17.47 3.71 -10.12
N GLU A 135 16.80 3.16 -9.12
CA GLU A 135 16.71 1.70 -8.96
C GLU A 135 15.92 1.05 -10.09
N TRP A 136 14.82 1.69 -10.55
CA TRP A 136 14.07 1.20 -11.71
C TRP A 136 14.95 1.17 -12.96
N SER A 137 15.70 2.23 -13.21
CA SER A 137 16.63 2.30 -14.34
C SER A 137 17.72 1.23 -14.24
N ARG A 138 18.28 1.00 -13.06
CA ARG A 138 19.28 -0.07 -12.84
C ARG A 138 18.70 -1.45 -13.12
N ILE A 139 17.49 -1.75 -12.64
CA ILE A 139 16.82 -3.03 -12.93
C ILE A 139 16.64 -3.21 -14.44
N ALA A 140 16.17 -2.17 -15.14
CA ALA A 140 15.96 -2.24 -16.59
C ALA A 140 17.28 -2.41 -17.36
N MET A 141 18.36 -1.75 -16.92
CA MET A 141 19.69 -1.85 -17.52
C MET A 141 20.28 -3.26 -17.37
N GLU A 142 20.27 -3.81 -16.16
CA GLU A 142 20.76 -5.17 -15.89
C GLU A 142 20.01 -6.23 -16.71
N LEU A 143 18.70 -6.04 -16.88
CA LEU A 143 17.91 -6.93 -17.73
C LEU A 143 18.28 -6.81 -19.21
N SER A 144 18.59 -5.60 -19.68
CA SER A 144 19.03 -5.37 -21.05
C SER A 144 20.33 -6.10 -21.37
N GLU A 145 21.28 -6.14 -20.43
CA GLU A 145 22.57 -6.82 -20.60
C GLU A 145 22.42 -8.34 -20.86
N VAL A 146 21.35 -8.92 -20.32
CA VAL A 146 21.03 -10.35 -20.55
C VAL A 146 19.95 -10.57 -21.61
N GLY A 147 19.62 -9.53 -22.41
CA GLY A 147 18.59 -9.60 -23.45
C GLY A 147 17.16 -9.70 -22.93
N GLY A 148 16.96 -9.45 -21.64
CA GLY A 148 15.65 -9.46 -21.00
C GLY A 148 14.89 -8.14 -21.16
N ARG A 149 13.60 -8.14 -20.80
CA ARG A 149 12.74 -6.95 -20.79
C ARG A 149 12.00 -6.82 -19.47
N LEU A 150 11.71 -5.59 -19.09
CA LEU A 150 10.97 -5.27 -17.89
C LEU A 150 9.51 -4.97 -18.24
N GLN A 151 8.58 -5.57 -17.50
CA GLN A 151 7.14 -5.28 -17.55
C GLN A 151 6.66 -4.85 -16.18
N TYR A 152 5.44 -4.29 -16.09
CA TYR A 152 4.92 -3.79 -14.81
C TYR A 152 4.55 -4.92 -13.84
N GLN A 153 3.62 -5.79 -14.22
CA GLN A 153 3.05 -6.79 -13.32
C GLN A 153 2.95 -8.20 -13.93
N ILE A 154 2.87 -8.32 -15.25
CA ILE A 154 2.64 -9.58 -15.95
C ILE A 154 3.95 -10.04 -16.56
N GLU A 155 4.31 -11.28 -16.34
CA GLU A 155 5.45 -11.94 -16.97
C GLU A 155 4.95 -12.67 -18.21
N ALA A 156 4.90 -11.98 -19.34
CA ALA A 156 4.57 -12.57 -20.63
C ALA A 156 5.85 -12.65 -21.48
N GLY A 157 6.07 -13.78 -22.13
CA GLY A 157 7.18 -13.93 -23.05
C GLY A 157 8.58 -13.86 -22.41
N GLY A 158 8.72 -14.29 -21.16
CA GLY A 158 10.01 -14.28 -20.44
C GLY A 158 10.42 -12.91 -19.87
N ALA A 159 9.54 -11.93 -19.94
CA ALA A 159 9.81 -10.60 -19.36
C ALA A 159 9.73 -10.65 -17.84
N GLN A 160 10.65 -9.92 -17.19
CA GLN A 160 10.69 -9.76 -15.74
C GLN A 160 9.68 -8.69 -15.32
N ARG A 161 8.90 -8.94 -14.25
CA ARG A 161 8.02 -7.91 -13.67
C ARG A 161 8.79 -6.96 -12.75
N LEU A 162 8.35 -5.70 -12.71
CA LEU A 162 8.85 -4.66 -11.82
C LEU A 162 8.13 -4.71 -10.47
N LEU A 163 6.78 -4.75 -10.49
CA LEU A 163 5.95 -4.65 -9.30
C LEU A 163 5.58 -6.03 -8.76
N TYR A 164 5.74 -6.21 -7.46
CA TYR A 164 5.40 -7.42 -6.72
C TYR A 164 4.41 -7.12 -5.60
N GLU A 165 3.58 -8.08 -5.27
CA GLU A 165 2.75 -8.02 -4.06
C GLU A 165 3.62 -8.12 -2.80
N PHE A 166 3.17 -7.54 -1.70
CA PHE A 166 3.93 -7.50 -0.44
C PHE A 166 4.29 -8.89 0.10
N LEU A 167 3.40 -9.86 -0.08
CA LEU A 167 3.57 -11.23 0.41
C LEU A 167 4.11 -12.20 -0.66
N ASN A 168 4.55 -11.69 -1.82
CA ASN A 168 5.03 -12.56 -2.88
C ASN A 168 6.34 -13.26 -2.46
N PRO A 169 6.35 -14.61 -2.38
CA PRO A 169 7.53 -15.36 -1.92
C PRO A 169 8.73 -15.24 -2.84
N GLU A 170 8.52 -14.96 -4.13
CA GLU A 170 9.60 -14.78 -5.10
C GLU A 170 10.51 -13.60 -4.77
N LEU A 171 10.01 -12.58 -4.05
CA LEU A 171 10.82 -11.45 -3.62
C LEU A 171 11.99 -11.85 -2.71
N LYS A 172 11.91 -13.00 -2.03
CA LYS A 172 13.02 -13.50 -1.20
C LYS A 172 14.21 -13.91 -2.07
N GLN A 173 13.93 -14.37 -3.30
CA GLN A 173 14.94 -14.85 -4.25
C GLN A 173 15.44 -13.76 -5.20
N LYS A 174 14.75 -12.61 -5.27
CA LYS A 174 15.14 -11.50 -6.12
C LYS A 174 16.18 -10.60 -5.44
N PRO A 175 17.03 -9.90 -6.22
CA PRO A 175 17.91 -8.88 -5.68
C PRO A 175 17.18 -7.86 -4.78
N PRO A 176 17.82 -7.33 -3.73
CA PRO A 176 17.18 -6.45 -2.75
C PRO A 176 16.45 -5.24 -3.36
N ARG A 177 16.91 -4.72 -4.50
CA ARG A 177 16.32 -3.58 -5.22
C ARG A 177 14.87 -3.84 -5.64
N PHE A 178 14.48 -5.07 -5.99
CA PHE A 178 13.10 -5.41 -6.31
C PHE A 178 12.16 -5.27 -5.11
N ARG A 179 12.69 -5.37 -3.89
CA ARG A 179 11.88 -5.18 -2.66
C ARG A 179 11.39 -3.76 -2.48
N LYS A 180 11.98 -2.77 -3.18
CA LYS A 180 11.49 -1.40 -3.21
C LYS A 180 10.21 -1.27 -4.04
N PHE A 181 10.00 -2.14 -5.03
CA PHE A 181 8.86 -2.12 -5.96
C PHE A 181 7.75 -3.07 -5.54
N ARG A 182 7.16 -2.79 -4.38
CA ARG A 182 6.03 -3.54 -3.86
C ARG A 182 4.76 -2.72 -4.01
N ALA A 183 3.71 -3.36 -4.55
CA ALA A 183 2.39 -2.76 -4.68
C ALA A 183 1.33 -3.85 -4.60
N ASN A 184 0.24 -3.59 -3.90
CA ASN A 184 -0.91 -4.47 -3.90
C ASN A 184 -1.68 -4.37 -5.22
N ARG A 185 -2.36 -5.42 -5.61
CA ARG A 185 -3.28 -5.43 -6.77
C ARG A 185 -4.61 -4.78 -6.46
N SER A 186 -4.97 -4.76 -5.20
CA SER A 186 -6.26 -4.28 -4.73
C SER A 186 -6.12 -3.54 -3.42
N MET A 187 -6.96 -2.54 -3.19
CA MET A 187 -7.06 -1.86 -1.90
C MET A 187 -7.57 -2.79 -0.77
N ARG A 188 -8.03 -4.00 -1.12
CA ARG A 188 -8.52 -5.01 -0.17
C ARG A 188 -7.50 -6.10 0.13
N ASP A 189 -6.33 -6.04 -0.49
CA ASP A 189 -5.29 -7.03 -0.22
C ASP A 189 -4.85 -6.92 1.24
N VAL A 190 -4.69 -8.09 1.86
CA VAL A 190 -4.19 -8.18 3.24
C VAL A 190 -2.70 -7.90 3.21
N GLU A 191 -2.30 -6.92 3.99
CA GLU A 191 -0.89 -6.65 4.24
C GLU A 191 -0.48 -7.22 5.60
N PRO A 192 0.75 -7.70 5.77
CA PRO A 192 1.30 -7.98 7.08
C PRO A 192 1.38 -6.65 7.82
N SER A 193 0.40 -6.39 8.68
CA SER A 193 0.13 -5.05 9.18
C SER A 193 0.98 -4.64 10.37
N VAL A 194 1.72 -5.56 11.00
CA VAL A 194 2.42 -5.22 12.25
C VAL A 194 3.76 -5.93 12.33
N ASN A 195 4.84 -5.18 12.33
CA ASN A 195 6.06 -5.61 12.98
C ASN A 195 5.89 -5.34 14.49
N LEU A 196 5.63 -6.38 15.25
CA LEU A 196 5.66 -6.30 16.70
C LEU A 196 7.14 -6.21 17.12
N TRP A 197 7.56 -5.05 17.59
CA TRP A 197 8.85 -4.89 18.25
C TRP A 197 8.67 -5.32 19.71
N LEU A 198 9.06 -6.54 20.00
CA LEU A 198 9.25 -6.96 21.39
C LEU A 198 10.57 -6.38 21.86
N LYS A 199 10.51 -5.36 22.71
CA LYS A 199 11.67 -4.90 23.43
C LYS A 199 11.86 -5.86 24.61
N THR A 200 12.82 -6.76 24.52
CA THR A 200 13.26 -7.55 25.68
C THR A 200 13.77 -6.58 26.75
N LEU A 201 13.15 -6.57 27.89
CA LEU A 201 13.74 -5.97 29.08
C LEU A 201 14.98 -6.82 29.41
N GLU A 202 16.12 -6.18 29.59
CA GLU A 202 17.36 -6.86 29.98
C GLU A 202 17.08 -7.75 31.21
N GLY A 203 17.24 -9.07 31.04
CA GLY A 203 17.06 -10.05 32.11
C GLY A 203 15.97 -11.11 31.90
N ALA A 204 15.22 -11.10 30.79
CA ALA A 204 14.27 -12.16 30.48
C ALA A 204 14.77 -13.00 29.28
N GLU A 205 15.27 -14.18 29.55
CA GLU A 205 15.44 -15.22 28.52
C GLU A 205 14.04 -15.67 28.09
N ILE A 206 13.66 -15.36 26.86
CA ILE A 206 12.45 -15.92 26.24
C ILE A 206 12.94 -17.07 25.39
N GLU A 207 12.63 -18.31 25.79
CA GLU A 207 12.80 -19.50 24.99
C GLU A 207 12.03 -19.35 23.67
N GLU A 208 12.72 -19.60 22.58
CA GLU A 208 12.16 -19.70 21.22
C GLU A 208 11.25 -20.94 21.13
N GLU A 209 9.96 -20.77 21.39
CA GLU A 209 8.95 -21.73 20.96
C GLU A 209 7.84 -20.98 20.25
N LEU A 210 7.96 -20.81 18.93
CA LEU A 210 6.83 -20.62 18.02
C LEU A 210 7.31 -20.73 16.55
N GLU A 211 7.86 -21.90 16.20
CA GLU A 211 7.81 -22.42 14.84
C GLU A 211 7.00 -23.73 14.88
N GLN A 212 5.72 -23.63 14.59
CA GLN A 212 4.92 -24.69 13.96
C GLN A 212 3.83 -24.06 13.12
#